data_47e5c56240d4f92653f4a041eab7588a
#
_entry.id   47e5c56240d4f92653f4a041eab7588a
#
_cell.length_a   1.000
_cell.length_b   1.000
_cell.length_c   1.000
_cell.angle_alpha   90.00
_cell.angle_beta   90.00
_cell.angle_gamma   90.00
#
_symmetry.space_group_name_H-M   'P 1'
#
loop_
_entity.id
_entity.type
_entity.pdbx_description
1 polymer ?
#
loop_
_entity_poly.entity_id
_entity_poly.type
_entity_poly.pdbx_seq_one_letter_code
_entity_poly.pdbx_strand_id
1 'polypeptide(L)'
;MQATPDVKNPNILMKQFGGELMKVGIVTYHAGEGPPPHYHPNDEQFIYILEGRAAFILRDEVTVVGPGDLVHIQRNDVHGIRVVDGPVRFFTCKSPAGTGKLSEDYTDVPNTAELQRRLAEAS
;
A
#
# COMPACT_ATOMS: atom_id res chain seq x y z
N MET A 1 -3.44 0.17 -22.68
CA MET A 1 -2.90 0.11 -21.31
C MET A 1 -1.87 -1.00 -21.21
N GLN A 2 -0.70 -0.69 -20.68
CA GLN A 2 0.31 -1.69 -20.40
C GLN A 2 0.37 -1.94 -18.88
N ALA A 3 0.48 -3.20 -18.53
CA ALA A 3 0.66 -3.59 -17.15
C ALA A 3 2.07 -4.18 -16.98
N THR A 4 2.81 -3.69 -16.00
CA THR A 4 4.16 -4.16 -15.72
C THR A 4 4.22 -4.83 -14.36
N PRO A 5 4.99 -5.92 -14.20
CA PRO A 5 5.22 -6.47 -12.87
C PRO A 5 6.05 -5.50 -12.02
N ASP A 6 5.95 -5.65 -10.71
CA ASP A 6 6.79 -4.90 -9.79
C ASP A 6 8.22 -5.43 -9.89
N VAL A 7 9.12 -4.59 -10.36
CA VAL A 7 10.53 -4.98 -10.56
C VAL A 7 11.31 -5.19 -9.27
N LYS A 8 10.82 -4.67 -8.15
CA LYS A 8 11.49 -4.83 -6.86
C LYS A 8 11.18 -6.12 -6.17
N ASN A 9 10.02 -6.65 -6.45
CA ASN A 9 9.57 -7.89 -5.87
C ASN A 9 8.88 -8.69 -6.97
N PRO A 10 9.64 -9.49 -7.74
CA PRO A 10 9.10 -10.20 -8.90
C PRO A 10 8.00 -11.19 -8.54
N ASN A 11 7.86 -11.54 -7.25
CA ASN A 11 6.79 -12.43 -6.78
C ASN A 11 5.50 -11.67 -6.47
N ILE A 12 5.56 -10.34 -6.42
CA ILE A 12 4.38 -9.51 -6.22
C ILE A 12 3.86 -9.07 -7.58
N LEU A 13 2.64 -9.45 -7.87
CA LEU A 13 2.01 -9.06 -9.12
C LEU A 13 1.43 -7.65 -8.96
N MET A 14 2.20 -6.67 -9.39
CA MET A 14 1.78 -5.27 -9.42
C MET A 14 1.67 -4.82 -10.87
N LYS A 15 0.47 -4.46 -11.28
CA LYS A 15 0.22 -3.90 -12.61
C LYS A 15 -0.05 -2.41 -12.45
N GLN A 16 0.91 -1.59 -12.87
CA GLN A 16 0.86 -0.14 -12.71
C GLN A 16 0.76 0.56 -14.05
N PHE A 17 0.11 1.71 -14.04
CA PHE A 17 0.06 2.61 -15.16
C PHE A 17 0.24 4.05 -14.68
N GLY A 18 1.27 4.73 -15.19
CA GLY A 18 1.52 6.14 -14.90
C GLY A 18 0.87 7.02 -15.94
N GLY A 19 -0.07 7.86 -15.54
CA GLY A 19 -0.66 8.90 -16.37
C GLY A 19 0.07 10.23 -16.18
N GLU A 20 -0.51 11.30 -16.72
CA GLU A 20 0.05 12.65 -16.58
C GLU A 20 0.00 13.15 -15.14
N LEU A 21 -1.16 12.97 -14.47
CA LEU A 21 -1.41 13.54 -13.16
C LEU A 21 -1.45 12.50 -12.05
N MET A 22 -1.59 11.23 -12.39
CA MET A 22 -1.75 10.19 -11.41
C MET A 22 -1.13 8.87 -11.86
N LYS A 23 -0.87 8.02 -10.88
CA LYS A 23 -0.40 6.66 -11.09
C LYS A 23 -1.44 5.71 -10.50
N VAL A 24 -1.86 4.73 -11.29
CA VAL A 24 -2.85 3.75 -10.85
C VAL A 24 -2.29 2.34 -10.98
N GLY A 25 -2.85 1.41 -10.23
CA GLY A 25 -2.41 0.03 -10.32
C GLY A 25 -3.34 -0.93 -9.60
N ILE A 26 -3.17 -2.21 -9.91
CA ILE A 26 -3.77 -3.29 -9.17
C ILE A 26 -2.63 -4.08 -8.53
N VAL A 27 -2.70 -4.23 -7.21
CA VAL A 27 -1.66 -4.86 -6.39
C VAL A 27 -2.23 -6.12 -5.78
N THR A 28 -1.44 -7.19 -5.78
CA THR A 28 -1.79 -8.45 -5.12
C THR A 28 -0.70 -8.78 -4.12
N TYR A 29 -1.08 -8.99 -2.86
CA TYR A 29 -0.18 -9.47 -1.82
C TYR A 29 -0.65 -10.81 -1.28
N HIS A 30 0.30 -11.72 -1.13
CA HIS A 30 0.12 -12.96 -0.38
C HIS A 30 0.62 -12.77 1.05
N ALA A 31 0.37 -13.76 1.90
CA ALA A 31 0.81 -13.69 3.30
C ALA A 31 2.31 -13.37 3.40
N GLY A 32 2.65 -12.42 4.24
CA GLY A 32 4.03 -11.97 4.45
C GLY A 32 4.55 -10.98 3.42
N GLU A 33 3.79 -10.67 2.38
CA GLU A 33 4.18 -9.71 1.36
C GLU A 33 3.66 -8.32 1.69
N GLY A 34 4.30 -7.31 1.13
CA GLY A 34 3.94 -5.90 1.27
C GLY A 34 5.10 -5.10 1.85
N PRO A 35 5.11 -3.77 1.60
CA PRO A 35 6.17 -2.91 2.12
C PRO A 35 6.02 -2.72 3.64
N PRO A 36 7.13 -2.44 4.34
CA PRO A 36 7.04 -2.03 5.73
C PRO A 36 6.28 -0.71 5.87
N PRO A 37 5.79 -0.38 7.08
CA PRO A 37 5.14 0.90 7.30
C PRO A 37 6.01 2.08 6.86
N HIS A 38 5.39 3.04 6.17
CA HIS A 38 6.08 4.18 5.57
C HIS A 38 5.09 5.33 5.35
N TYR A 39 5.58 6.46 4.84
CA TYR A 39 4.73 7.54 4.38
C TYR A 39 5.22 8.11 3.06
N HIS A 40 4.34 8.81 2.35
CA HIS A 40 4.65 9.47 1.09
C HIS A 40 4.55 10.99 1.28
N PRO A 41 5.67 11.72 1.15
CA PRO A 41 5.64 13.17 1.37
C PRO A 41 5.06 13.96 0.20
N ASN A 42 5.00 13.36 -0.99
CA ASN A 42 4.72 14.10 -2.21
C ASN A 42 3.45 13.68 -2.94
N ASP A 43 2.71 12.70 -2.43
CA ASP A 43 1.47 12.26 -3.06
C ASP A 43 0.41 11.92 -2.03
N GLU A 44 -0.84 11.89 -2.49
CA GLU A 44 -1.94 11.29 -1.76
C GLU A 44 -2.32 10.00 -2.47
N GLN A 45 -2.88 9.05 -1.73
CA GLN A 45 -3.18 7.72 -2.24
C GLN A 45 -4.56 7.27 -1.81
N PHE A 46 -5.26 6.60 -2.72
CA PHE A 46 -6.47 5.86 -2.41
C PHE A 46 -6.25 4.38 -2.67
N ILE A 47 -6.79 3.55 -1.79
CA ILE A 47 -6.77 2.09 -1.93
C ILE A 47 -8.19 1.58 -1.82
N TYR A 48 -8.61 0.79 -2.80
CA TYR A 48 -9.93 0.13 -2.80
C TYR A 48 -9.72 -1.39 -2.80
N ILE A 49 -10.18 -2.05 -1.74
CA ILE A 49 -9.99 -3.49 -1.58
C ILE A 49 -10.97 -4.25 -2.48
N LEU A 50 -10.42 -5.12 -3.33
CA LEU A 50 -11.18 -5.95 -4.26
C LEU A 50 -11.38 -7.36 -3.75
N GLU A 51 -10.38 -7.91 -3.03
CA GLU A 51 -10.36 -9.30 -2.62
C GLU A 51 -9.50 -9.46 -1.37
N GLY A 52 -9.87 -10.39 -0.50
CA GLY A 52 -9.11 -10.70 0.69
C GLY A 52 -9.38 -9.74 1.85
N ARG A 53 -8.67 -9.96 2.98
CA ARG A 53 -8.76 -9.13 4.17
C ARG A 53 -7.36 -8.80 4.66
N ALA A 54 -7.19 -7.58 5.13
CA ALA A 54 -5.90 -7.09 5.61
C ALA A 54 -6.06 -6.26 6.87
N ALA A 55 -5.07 -6.35 7.77
CA ALA A 55 -4.91 -5.37 8.83
C ALA A 55 -4.21 -4.15 8.23
N PHE A 56 -4.71 -2.97 8.50
CA PHE A 56 -4.21 -1.72 7.95
C PHE A 56 -3.98 -0.73 9.08
N ILE A 57 -2.79 -0.15 9.15
CA ILE A 57 -2.50 0.95 10.06
C ILE A 57 -2.45 2.24 9.26
N LEU A 58 -3.20 3.24 9.73
CA LEU A 58 -3.25 4.57 9.13
C LEU A 58 -3.10 5.60 10.24
N ARG A 59 -2.04 6.39 10.15
CA ARG A 59 -1.61 7.26 11.22
C ARG A 59 -1.34 6.44 12.48
N ASP A 60 -2.27 6.37 13.40
CA ASP A 60 -2.11 5.64 14.65
C ASP A 60 -3.25 4.66 14.91
N GLU A 61 -4.13 4.47 13.93
CA GLU A 61 -5.30 3.61 14.03
C GLU A 61 -5.12 2.34 13.22
N VAL A 62 -5.41 1.19 13.83
CA VAL A 62 -5.35 -0.12 13.17
C VAL A 62 -6.77 -0.62 12.94
N THR A 63 -7.07 -1.01 11.71
CA THR A 63 -8.38 -1.51 11.30
C THR A 63 -8.19 -2.69 10.36
N VAL A 64 -9.09 -3.67 10.42
CA VAL A 64 -9.14 -4.74 9.41
C VAL A 64 -10.06 -4.28 8.29
N VAL A 65 -9.54 -4.34 7.06
CA VAL A 65 -10.26 -3.93 5.85
C VAL A 65 -10.49 -5.13 4.95
N GLY A 66 -11.57 -5.08 4.16
CA GLY A 66 -11.95 -6.14 3.24
C GLY A 66 -12.62 -5.58 1.99
N PRO A 67 -13.16 -6.46 1.12
CA PRO A 67 -13.73 -6.04 -0.16
C PRO A 67 -14.78 -4.96 0.01
N GLY A 68 -14.67 -3.90 -0.79
CA GLY A 68 -15.56 -2.76 -0.75
C GLY A 68 -15.09 -1.62 0.15
N ASP A 69 -14.04 -1.82 0.94
CA ASP A 69 -13.49 -0.77 1.79
C ASP A 69 -12.56 0.14 0.97
N LEU A 70 -12.68 1.44 1.20
CA LEU A 70 -11.87 2.47 0.58
C LEU A 70 -11.02 3.15 1.64
N VAL A 71 -9.71 3.18 1.42
CA VAL A 71 -8.75 3.82 2.32
C VAL A 71 -8.18 5.06 1.65
N HIS A 72 -8.23 6.20 2.34
CA HIS A 72 -7.62 7.45 1.89
C HIS A 72 -6.38 7.75 2.72
N ILE A 73 -5.24 7.82 2.06
CA ILE A 73 -3.94 8.08 2.68
C ILE A 73 -3.48 9.46 2.21
N GLN A 74 -3.47 10.43 3.12
CA GLN A 74 -3.02 11.78 2.82
C GLN A 74 -1.50 11.84 2.81
N ARG A 75 -0.93 12.92 2.25
CA ARG A 75 0.50 13.13 2.31
C ARG A 75 0.99 13.07 3.76
N ASN A 76 2.11 12.41 3.97
CA ASN A 76 2.76 12.24 5.26
C ASN A 76 2.01 11.32 6.26
N ASP A 77 0.89 10.74 5.88
CA ASP A 77 0.23 9.75 6.73
C ASP A 77 1.05 8.46 6.77
N VAL A 78 1.50 8.08 7.95
CA VAL A 78 2.16 6.79 8.16
C VAL A 78 1.14 5.69 7.98
N HIS A 79 1.46 4.70 7.17
CA HIS A 79 0.57 3.57 6.89
C HIS A 79 1.33 2.29 6.63
N GLY A 80 0.64 1.18 6.82
CA GLY A 80 1.16 -0.16 6.55
C GLY A 80 0.03 -1.15 6.39
N ILE A 81 0.31 -2.28 5.78
CA ILE A 81 -0.66 -3.33 5.49
C ILE A 81 -0.08 -4.70 5.82
N ARG A 82 -0.92 -5.58 6.34
CA ARG A 82 -0.57 -6.99 6.59
C ARG A 82 -1.74 -7.87 6.15
N VAL A 83 -1.44 -8.88 5.34
CA VAL A 83 -2.46 -9.84 4.88
C VAL A 83 -2.99 -10.65 6.07
N VAL A 84 -4.30 -10.70 6.22
CA VAL A 84 -5.00 -11.53 7.22
C VAL A 84 -5.57 -12.77 6.54
N ASP A 85 -6.41 -12.56 5.54
CA ASP A 85 -6.95 -13.62 4.67
C ASP A 85 -6.58 -13.27 3.24
N GLY A 86 -5.64 -13.99 2.69
CA GLY A 86 -5.12 -13.69 1.36
C GLY A 86 -5.59 -14.65 0.27
N PRO A 87 -5.23 -14.33 -0.97
CA PRO A 87 -4.49 -13.11 -1.31
C PRO A 87 -5.34 -11.85 -1.12
N VAL A 88 -4.68 -10.74 -0.85
CA VAL A 88 -5.31 -9.41 -0.84
C VAL A 88 -5.03 -8.73 -2.16
N ARG A 89 -6.09 -8.32 -2.83
CA ARG A 89 -5.99 -7.57 -4.09
C ARG A 89 -6.69 -6.24 -3.93
N PHE A 90 -6.03 -5.18 -4.36
CA PHE A 90 -6.62 -3.85 -4.28
C PHE A 90 -6.24 -2.99 -5.48
N PHE A 91 -7.12 -2.06 -5.81
CA PHE A 91 -6.85 -0.98 -6.74
C PHE A 91 -6.23 0.18 -5.96
N THR A 92 -5.19 0.78 -6.49
CA THR A 92 -4.55 1.95 -5.90
C THR A 92 -4.42 3.08 -6.90
N CYS A 93 -4.56 4.30 -6.41
CA CYS A 93 -4.41 5.53 -7.19
C CYS A 93 -3.60 6.52 -6.36
N LYS A 94 -2.55 7.08 -6.97
CA LYS A 94 -1.70 8.11 -6.36
C LYS A 94 -1.69 9.35 -7.23
N SER A 95 -1.75 10.51 -6.63
CA SER A 95 -1.64 11.80 -7.34
C SER A 95 -0.86 12.80 -6.49
N PRO A 96 0.14 13.47 -7.05
CA PRO A 96 0.74 13.27 -8.38
C PRO A 96 1.42 11.92 -8.55
N ALA A 97 1.83 11.60 -9.78
CA ALA A 97 2.35 10.27 -10.13
C ALA A 97 3.66 9.90 -9.44
N GLY A 98 4.36 10.87 -8.86
CA GLY A 98 5.66 10.64 -8.24
C GLY A 98 6.81 10.67 -9.26
N THR A 99 8.02 10.53 -8.74
CA THR A 99 9.24 10.59 -9.56
C THR A 99 9.69 9.22 -10.05
N GLY A 100 9.13 8.16 -9.48
CA GLY A 100 9.58 6.80 -9.71
C GLY A 100 10.82 6.42 -8.90
N LYS A 101 11.36 7.35 -8.13
CA LYS A 101 12.50 7.09 -7.24
C LYS A 101 11.99 6.86 -5.83
N LEU A 102 12.31 5.71 -5.27
CA LEU A 102 11.85 5.35 -3.91
C LEU A 102 12.31 6.33 -2.85
N SER A 103 13.55 6.81 -2.96
CA SER A 103 14.09 7.77 -1.98
C SER A 103 13.33 9.09 -1.96
N GLU A 104 12.57 9.40 -3.01
CA GLU A 104 11.75 10.60 -3.09
C GLU A 104 10.27 10.33 -2.81
N ASP A 105 9.78 9.13 -3.22
CA ASP A 105 8.36 8.79 -3.15
C ASP A 105 7.98 8.11 -1.83
N TYR A 106 8.94 7.54 -1.12
CA TYR A 106 8.72 6.80 0.13
C TYR A 106 9.64 7.28 1.23
N THR A 107 9.16 7.27 2.46
CA THR A 107 9.99 7.50 3.64
C THR A 107 9.67 6.43 4.68
N ASP A 108 10.67 5.68 5.09
CA ASP A 108 10.57 4.70 6.14
C ASP A 108 10.44 5.39 7.50
N VAL A 109 9.79 4.72 8.45
CA VAL A 109 9.60 5.24 9.79
C VAL A 109 10.53 4.56 10.79
N PRO A 110 11.02 5.27 11.82
CA PRO A 110 11.96 4.69 12.78
C PRO A 110 11.33 3.62 13.68
N ASN A 111 10.02 3.66 13.89
CA ASN A 111 9.30 2.72 14.74
C ASN A 111 8.62 1.58 13.97
N THR A 112 9.23 1.16 12.86
CA THR A 112 8.69 0.09 11.99
C THR A 112 8.34 -1.18 12.75
N ALA A 113 9.21 -1.64 13.65
CA ALA A 113 8.99 -2.88 14.39
C ALA A 113 7.75 -2.80 15.28
N GLU A 114 7.53 -1.67 15.94
CA GLU A 114 6.34 -1.44 16.75
C GLU A 114 5.06 -1.47 15.91
N LEU A 115 5.08 -0.79 14.77
CA LEU A 115 3.92 -0.74 13.88
C LEU A 115 3.61 -2.11 13.29
N GLN A 116 4.64 -2.88 12.92
CA GLN A 116 4.46 -4.23 12.41
C GLN A 116 3.88 -5.16 13.47
N ARG A 117 4.29 -5.01 14.73
CA ARG A 117 3.72 -5.75 15.85
C ARG A 117 2.23 -5.42 16.03
N ARG A 118 1.87 -4.15 15.98
CA ARG A 118 0.47 -3.72 16.09
C ARG A 118 -0.39 -4.29 14.97
N LEU A 119 0.14 -4.32 13.74
CA LEU A 119 -0.54 -4.94 12.61
C LEU A 119 -0.73 -6.45 12.82
N ALA A 120 0.28 -7.12 13.34
CA ALA A 120 0.20 -8.56 13.62
C ALA A 120 -0.83 -8.88 14.70
N GLU A 121 -0.94 -8.06 15.73
CA GLU A 121 -1.91 -8.23 16.81
C GLU A 121 -3.36 -8.06 16.33
N ALA A 122 -3.58 -7.26 15.29
CA ALA A 122 -4.89 -7.04 14.71
C ALA A 122 -5.33 -8.16 13.74
N SER A 123 -4.41 -9.02 13.39
CA SER A 123 -4.65 -10.08 12.39
C SER A 123 -5.36 -11.30 12.96
#